data_5fc0e9ae8673e829b2b6aa4522b32512
#
_entry.id   5fc0e9ae8673e829b2b6aa4522b32512
#
_cell.length_a   1.000
_cell.length_b   1.000
_cell.length_c   1.000
_cell.angle_alpha   90.00
_cell.angle_beta   90.00
_cell.angle_gamma   90.00
#
_symmetry.space_group_name_H-M   'P 1'
#
loop_
_entity.id
_entity.type
_entity.pdbx_description
1 polymer ?
#
loop_
_entity_poly.entity_id
_entity_poly.type
_entity_poly.pdbx_seq_one_letter_code
_entity_poly.pdbx_strand_id
1 'polypeptide(L)'
;NFFEDPDSIVDLSTNIQYSPSDNGRWPGLRSNYLHRIYPRLFDFITTKITHLFYDTCKSWTYEITFQKVNPFSENQYDKKNCGWVHSDEYNFGGVIFLTKNPDDDTGVTIYKSKNGHHSINSQEEEIKNRHFLGGVVDDDIFNQFYNTYHNQFEETIKIKNIYNRLVLFNNDTLHSVQTYGTKERLTIPFFNTNISNKLPPLYR
;
A
#
# COMPACT_ATOMS: atom_id res chain seq x y z
N ASN A 1 -15.48 5.54 -9.01
CA ASN A 1 -15.77 5.14 -7.62
C ASN A 1 -15.82 3.61 -7.52
N PHE A 2 -15.14 3.05 -6.52
CA PHE A 2 -15.10 1.59 -6.37
C PHE A 2 -16.34 1.05 -5.66
N PHE A 3 -16.69 1.59 -4.49
CA PHE A 3 -17.91 1.25 -3.75
C PHE A 3 -19.06 2.19 -4.12
N GLU A 4 -20.29 1.70 -4.03
CA GLU A 4 -21.48 2.54 -4.15
C GLU A 4 -21.68 3.39 -2.89
N ASP A 5 -21.50 2.79 -1.72
CA ASP A 5 -21.52 3.45 -0.41
C ASP A 5 -20.18 3.24 0.31
N PRO A 6 -19.17 4.08 0.04
CA PRO A 6 -17.87 3.98 0.69
C PRO A 6 -17.92 4.38 2.17
N ASP A 7 -18.91 5.15 2.62
CA ASP A 7 -19.03 5.56 3.99
C ASP A 7 -19.35 4.38 4.91
N SER A 8 -20.23 3.49 4.48
CA SER A 8 -20.51 2.24 5.22
C SER A 8 -19.24 1.36 5.35
N ILE A 9 -18.35 1.37 4.35
CA ILE A 9 -17.08 0.63 4.42
C ILE A 9 -16.11 1.28 5.43
N VAL A 10 -16.09 2.61 5.49
CA VAL A 10 -15.32 3.34 6.53
C VAL A 10 -15.85 2.98 7.92
N ASP A 11 -17.19 2.96 8.11
CA ASP A 11 -17.80 2.61 9.39
C ASP A 11 -17.45 1.18 9.84
N LEU A 12 -17.43 0.21 8.92
CA LEU A 12 -16.94 -1.14 9.22
C LEU A 12 -15.51 -1.15 9.75
N SER A 13 -14.64 -0.27 9.26
CA SER A 13 -13.25 -0.18 9.69
C SER A 13 -13.05 0.37 11.11
N THR A 14 -14.07 0.99 11.73
CA THR A 14 -13.95 1.60 13.05
C THR A 14 -14.11 0.61 14.20
N ASN A 15 -14.82 -0.50 13.98
CA ASN A 15 -15.23 -1.45 15.01
C ASN A 15 -14.47 -2.77 14.97
N ILE A 16 -13.20 -2.74 14.55
CA ILE A 16 -12.35 -3.93 14.42
C ILE A 16 -11.01 -3.73 15.10
N GLN A 17 -10.36 -4.83 15.42
CA GLN A 17 -9.02 -4.81 15.97
C GLN A 17 -7.96 -4.62 14.86
N TYR A 18 -6.92 -3.88 15.20
CA TYR A 18 -5.76 -3.64 14.37
C TYR A 18 -4.49 -4.06 15.09
N SER A 19 -3.51 -4.56 14.35
CA SER A 19 -2.20 -4.93 14.86
C SER A 19 -1.09 -4.35 13.99
N PRO A 20 0.07 -4.02 14.56
CA PRO A 20 1.24 -3.63 13.79
C PRO A 20 1.80 -4.83 13.01
N SER A 21 2.74 -4.57 12.10
CA SER A 21 3.56 -5.61 11.50
C SER A 21 4.44 -6.29 12.55
N ASP A 22 4.57 -7.61 12.50
CA ASP A 22 5.45 -8.34 13.44
C ASP A 22 6.93 -7.97 13.24
N ASN A 23 7.31 -7.54 12.06
CA ASN A 23 8.70 -7.28 11.67
C ASN A 23 8.92 -5.95 10.95
N GLY A 24 7.93 -5.03 10.92
CA GLY A 24 8.06 -3.72 10.29
C GLY A 24 8.06 -3.73 8.76
N ARG A 25 7.65 -4.80 8.11
CA ARG A 25 7.61 -4.86 6.63
C ARG A 25 6.68 -3.81 6.01
N TRP A 26 5.61 -3.44 6.72
CA TRP A 26 4.65 -2.44 6.30
C TRP A 26 4.34 -1.47 7.46
N PRO A 27 4.01 -0.20 7.16
CA PRO A 27 3.77 0.83 8.16
C PRO A 27 2.38 0.75 8.76
N GLY A 28 2.25 1.29 9.98
CA GLY A 28 0.97 1.45 10.67
C GLY A 28 0.36 0.14 11.13
N LEU A 29 -0.96 0.06 11.08
CA LEU A 29 -1.74 -1.03 11.64
C LEU A 29 -2.61 -1.67 10.59
N ARG A 30 -2.71 -3.00 10.58
CA ARG A 30 -3.64 -3.76 9.72
C ARG A 30 -4.67 -4.51 10.54
N SER A 31 -5.88 -4.63 9.99
CA SER A 31 -6.90 -5.52 10.52
C SER A 31 -6.53 -6.99 10.26
N ASN A 32 -7.28 -7.91 10.85
CA ASN A 32 -7.27 -9.27 10.35
C ASN A 32 -7.78 -9.31 8.89
N TYR A 33 -7.48 -10.39 8.17
CA TYR A 33 -7.90 -10.57 6.78
C TYR A 33 -9.42 -10.45 6.62
N LEU A 34 -9.88 -9.72 5.57
CA LEU A 34 -11.30 -9.48 5.36
C LEU A 34 -12.11 -10.78 5.16
N HIS A 35 -11.54 -11.82 4.57
CA HIS A 35 -12.24 -13.11 4.44
C HIS A 35 -12.63 -13.73 5.79
N ARG A 36 -11.96 -13.34 6.90
CA ARG A 36 -12.27 -13.82 8.26
C ARG A 36 -13.26 -12.91 8.99
N ILE A 37 -13.13 -11.60 8.83
CA ILE A 37 -13.93 -10.64 9.60
C ILE A 37 -15.15 -10.11 8.84
N TYR A 38 -15.06 -9.96 7.54
CA TYR A 38 -16.13 -9.48 6.66
C TYR A 38 -16.17 -10.25 5.33
N PRO A 39 -16.55 -11.55 5.33
CA PRO A 39 -16.49 -12.40 4.15
C PRO A 39 -17.29 -11.85 2.96
N ARG A 40 -18.46 -11.24 3.19
CA ARG A 40 -19.26 -10.63 2.11
C ARG A 40 -18.56 -9.45 1.45
N LEU A 41 -17.86 -8.61 2.22
CA LEU A 41 -17.05 -7.52 1.69
C LEU A 41 -15.85 -8.06 0.91
N PHE A 42 -15.20 -9.10 1.43
CA PHE A 42 -14.12 -9.80 0.74
C PHE A 42 -14.59 -10.34 -0.62
N ASP A 43 -15.70 -11.06 -0.67
CA ASP A 43 -16.26 -11.62 -1.90
C ASP A 43 -16.62 -10.52 -2.91
N PHE A 44 -17.22 -9.43 -2.44
CA PHE A 44 -17.53 -8.27 -3.29
C PHE A 44 -16.27 -7.68 -3.92
N ILE A 45 -15.23 -7.39 -3.11
CA ILE A 45 -13.99 -6.78 -3.59
C ILE A 45 -13.28 -7.69 -4.59
N THR A 46 -13.08 -8.96 -4.24
CA THR A 46 -12.35 -9.91 -5.08
C THR A 46 -13.06 -10.19 -6.38
N THR A 47 -14.38 -10.37 -6.34
CA THR A 47 -15.20 -10.55 -7.55
C THR A 47 -15.11 -9.34 -8.46
N LYS A 48 -15.30 -8.14 -7.90
CA LYS A 48 -15.26 -6.89 -8.69
C LYS A 48 -13.88 -6.66 -9.32
N ILE A 49 -12.79 -6.88 -8.58
CA ILE A 49 -11.43 -6.75 -9.13
C ILE A 49 -11.16 -7.79 -10.19
N THR A 50 -11.51 -9.07 -9.95
CA THR A 50 -11.29 -10.15 -10.90
C THR A 50 -12.04 -9.90 -12.21
N HIS A 51 -13.27 -9.43 -12.14
CA HIS A 51 -14.10 -9.15 -13.32
C HIS A 51 -13.70 -7.89 -14.09
N LEU A 52 -12.75 -7.07 -13.59
CA LEU A 52 -12.13 -6.03 -14.43
C LEU A 52 -11.30 -6.62 -15.58
N PHE A 53 -10.83 -7.87 -15.43
CA PHE A 53 -9.90 -8.49 -16.38
C PHE A 53 -10.45 -9.76 -17.03
N TYR A 54 -11.41 -10.42 -16.38
CA TYR A 54 -11.88 -11.74 -16.78
C TYR A 54 -13.41 -11.83 -16.72
N ASP A 55 -14.03 -12.14 -17.83
CA ASP A 55 -15.47 -12.47 -17.86
C ASP A 55 -15.78 -13.73 -17.08
N THR A 56 -14.83 -14.69 -17.09
CA THR A 56 -14.92 -15.95 -16.33
C THR A 56 -13.58 -16.26 -15.68
N CYS A 57 -13.62 -16.62 -14.40
CA CYS A 57 -12.45 -17.11 -13.66
C CYS A 57 -12.91 -18.23 -12.72
N LYS A 58 -12.19 -19.35 -12.70
CA LYS A 58 -12.58 -20.53 -11.91
C LYS A 58 -12.22 -20.40 -10.44
N SER A 59 -11.08 -19.78 -10.16
CA SER A 59 -10.61 -19.59 -8.78
C SER A 59 -9.63 -18.44 -8.69
N TRP A 60 -9.65 -17.78 -7.54
CA TRP A 60 -8.68 -16.74 -7.17
C TRP A 60 -8.48 -16.74 -5.65
N THR A 61 -7.33 -16.25 -5.23
CA THR A 61 -7.04 -16.01 -3.82
C THR A 61 -6.46 -14.61 -3.65
N TYR A 62 -6.87 -13.95 -2.58
CA TYR A 62 -6.41 -12.61 -2.22
C TYR A 62 -6.10 -12.51 -0.73
N GLU A 63 -5.13 -11.68 -0.42
CA GLU A 63 -4.94 -11.12 0.92
C GLU A 63 -5.47 -9.69 0.92
N ILE A 64 -6.47 -9.41 1.75
CA ILE A 64 -7.11 -8.09 1.84
C ILE A 64 -7.29 -7.74 3.31
N THR A 65 -6.88 -6.53 3.69
CA THR A 65 -7.03 -6.00 5.04
C THR A 65 -7.47 -4.54 4.99
N PHE A 66 -8.04 -4.00 6.06
CA PHE A 66 -7.97 -2.57 6.30
C PHE A 66 -6.57 -2.21 6.80
N GLN A 67 -6.08 -1.05 6.42
CA GLN A 67 -4.83 -0.51 6.92
C GLN A 67 -5.00 0.94 7.34
N LYS A 68 -4.52 1.25 8.54
CA LYS A 68 -4.43 2.59 9.12
C LYS A 68 -2.97 2.97 9.30
N VAL A 69 -2.61 4.14 8.81
CA VAL A 69 -1.27 4.71 9.01
C VAL A 69 -1.41 6.10 9.57
N ASN A 70 -0.95 6.28 10.81
CA ASN A 70 -0.79 7.62 11.38
C ASN A 70 0.50 8.25 10.84
N PRO A 71 0.55 9.59 10.74
CA PRO A 71 1.78 10.28 10.40
C PRO A 71 2.91 9.93 11.37
N PHE A 72 4.13 9.81 10.85
CA PHE A 72 5.34 9.61 11.64
C PHE A 72 6.02 10.93 12.02
N SER A 73 5.58 12.04 11.44
CA SER A 73 6.07 13.40 11.68
C SER A 73 4.92 14.39 11.49
N GLU A 74 4.96 15.50 12.23
CA GLU A 74 4.03 16.63 12.05
C GLU A 74 4.26 17.33 10.70
N ASN A 75 5.49 17.31 10.19
CA ASN A 75 5.79 17.79 8.85
C ASN A 75 5.44 16.74 7.82
N GLN A 76 4.45 17.02 6.99
CA GLN A 76 3.98 16.12 5.94
C GLN A 76 5.12 15.63 5.03
N TYR A 77 6.08 16.47 4.71
CA TYR A 77 7.17 16.16 3.78
C TYR A 77 8.48 15.73 4.46
N ASP A 78 8.45 15.49 5.75
CA ASP A 78 9.55 14.81 6.43
C ASP A 78 9.75 13.42 5.81
N LYS A 79 11.00 13.03 5.59
CA LYS A 79 11.34 11.73 5.00
C LYS A 79 10.85 10.55 5.85
N LYS A 80 10.78 10.73 7.17
CA LYS A 80 10.16 9.76 8.08
C LYS A 80 8.67 9.55 7.78
N ASN A 81 8.03 10.55 7.19
CA ASN A 81 6.61 10.49 6.79
C ASN A 81 6.41 10.02 5.35
N CYS A 82 7.44 9.54 4.68
CA CYS A 82 7.40 9.05 3.31
C CYS A 82 7.52 7.52 3.24
N GLY A 83 6.91 6.94 2.21
CA GLY A 83 7.02 5.50 1.95
C GLY A 83 8.38 5.13 1.35
N TRP A 84 8.79 3.88 1.51
CA TRP A 84 9.97 3.31 0.85
C TRP A 84 9.56 2.66 -0.46
N VAL A 85 10.33 2.87 -1.52
CA VAL A 85 10.08 2.27 -2.83
C VAL A 85 10.24 0.75 -2.73
N HIS A 86 9.28 0.00 -3.24
CA HIS A 86 9.30 -1.46 -3.28
C HIS A 86 8.46 -1.99 -4.44
N SER A 87 8.59 -3.26 -4.73
CA SER A 87 7.65 -4.04 -5.51
C SER A 87 7.06 -5.14 -4.64
N ASP A 88 5.90 -5.64 -5.04
CA ASP A 88 5.21 -6.70 -4.30
C ASP A 88 5.59 -8.08 -4.85
N GLU A 89 5.58 -9.11 -4.00
CA GLU A 89 5.90 -10.50 -4.38
C GLU A 89 4.68 -11.28 -4.92
N TYR A 90 3.54 -10.62 -5.05
CA TYR A 90 2.26 -11.23 -5.47
C TYR A 90 2.06 -11.13 -6.99
N ASN A 91 1.03 -11.76 -7.55
CA ASN A 91 0.74 -11.67 -9.00
C ASN A 91 0.44 -10.24 -9.44
N PHE A 92 -0.42 -9.56 -8.68
CA PHE A 92 -0.71 -8.13 -8.78
C PHE A 92 -1.31 -7.67 -7.45
N GLY A 93 -1.29 -6.39 -7.23
CA GLY A 93 -1.84 -5.80 -6.02
C GLY A 93 -2.36 -4.40 -6.25
N GLY A 94 -2.71 -3.76 -5.15
CA GLY A 94 -3.16 -2.38 -5.19
C GLY A 94 -3.78 -1.90 -3.91
N VAL A 95 -4.45 -0.77 -4.01
CA VAL A 95 -5.05 -0.09 -2.86
C VAL A 95 -6.37 0.56 -3.21
N ILE A 96 -7.34 0.49 -2.31
CA ILE A 96 -8.55 1.29 -2.33
C ILE A 96 -8.41 2.37 -1.27
N PHE A 97 -8.49 3.63 -1.67
CA PHE A 97 -8.37 4.76 -0.76
C PHE A 97 -9.70 5.04 -0.06
N LEU A 98 -9.65 5.12 1.28
CA LEU A 98 -10.82 5.38 2.13
C LEU A 98 -10.67 6.59 3.05
N THR A 99 -9.61 7.37 2.90
CA THR A 99 -9.45 8.63 3.64
C THR A 99 -10.35 9.69 3.03
N LYS A 100 -11.31 10.22 3.81
CA LYS A 100 -12.10 11.39 3.41
C LYS A 100 -11.24 12.65 3.51
N ASN A 101 -11.27 13.48 2.48
CA ASN A 101 -10.49 14.73 2.42
C ASN A 101 -9.00 14.49 2.74
N PRO A 102 -8.31 13.62 1.97
CA PRO A 102 -6.89 13.33 2.20
C PRO A 102 -6.04 14.58 1.96
N ASP A 103 -4.91 14.65 2.65
CA ASP A 103 -3.90 15.65 2.34
C ASP A 103 -3.33 15.40 0.92
N ASP A 104 -2.78 16.44 0.31
CA ASP A 104 -2.10 16.31 -0.98
C ASP A 104 -0.93 15.33 -0.87
N ASP A 105 -0.56 14.71 -1.98
CA ASP A 105 0.56 13.79 -2.11
C ASP A 105 0.49 12.51 -1.23
N THR A 106 -0.66 12.18 -0.65
CA THR A 106 -0.85 10.94 0.14
C THR A 106 -1.22 9.72 -0.71
N GLY A 107 -1.08 9.83 -2.02
CA GLY A 107 -1.37 8.77 -2.98
C GLY A 107 -0.22 7.76 -3.16
N VAL A 108 -0.14 7.18 -4.34
CA VAL A 108 0.90 6.24 -4.74
C VAL A 108 1.73 6.85 -5.86
N THR A 109 3.05 6.82 -5.72
CA THR A 109 3.98 7.17 -6.79
C THR A 109 4.58 5.90 -7.39
N ILE A 110 4.63 5.84 -8.71
CA ILE A 110 5.28 4.78 -9.48
C ILE A 110 6.67 5.24 -9.89
N TYR A 111 7.61 4.31 -9.84
CA TYR A 111 9.03 4.57 -10.09
C TYR A 111 9.58 3.67 -11.18
N LYS A 112 10.69 4.07 -11.75
CA LYS A 112 11.61 3.20 -12.49
C LYS A 112 12.97 3.19 -11.81
N SER A 113 13.69 2.07 -11.87
CA SER A 113 15.08 2.00 -11.44
C SER A 113 15.98 2.72 -12.45
N LYS A 114 16.88 3.57 -11.98
CA LYS A 114 17.84 4.30 -12.83
C LYS A 114 18.85 3.38 -13.52
N ASN A 115 19.22 2.29 -12.84
CA ASN A 115 20.28 1.39 -13.29
C ASN A 115 19.79 -0.03 -13.64
N GLY A 116 18.47 -0.23 -13.74
CA GLY A 116 17.86 -1.55 -14.00
C GLY A 116 17.94 -2.54 -12.84
N HIS A 117 18.74 -2.26 -11.83
CA HIS A 117 18.83 -3.03 -10.59
C HIS A 117 18.58 -2.12 -9.39
N HIS A 118 17.86 -2.62 -8.44
CA HIS A 118 17.64 -1.98 -7.15
C HIS A 118 17.67 -3.05 -6.07
N SER A 119 18.23 -2.72 -4.94
CA SER A 119 18.18 -3.60 -3.77
C SER A 119 18.21 -2.73 -2.53
N ILE A 120 17.40 -3.11 -1.56
CA ILE A 120 17.53 -2.62 -0.20
C ILE A 120 18.61 -3.47 0.48
N ASN A 121 19.63 -2.86 1.07
CA ASN A 121 20.59 -3.60 1.84
C ASN A 121 20.06 -3.87 3.27
N SER A 122 20.73 -4.76 4.00
CA SER A 122 20.29 -5.19 5.34
C SER A 122 20.18 -4.05 6.35
N GLN A 123 21.04 -3.03 6.25
CA GLN A 123 21.01 -1.87 7.15
C GLN A 123 19.84 -0.93 6.82
N GLU A 124 19.62 -0.67 5.52
CA GLU A 124 18.47 0.11 5.04
C GLU A 124 17.16 -0.58 5.45
N GLU A 125 17.08 -1.89 5.30
CA GLU A 125 15.91 -2.67 5.69
C GLU A 125 15.68 -2.64 7.21
N GLU A 126 16.72 -2.78 8.01
CA GLU A 126 16.63 -2.70 9.48
C GLU A 126 16.12 -1.33 9.91
N ILE A 127 16.66 -0.25 9.36
CA ILE A 127 16.25 1.12 9.69
C ILE A 127 14.80 1.37 9.30
N LYS A 128 14.40 0.96 8.09
CA LYS A 128 13.02 1.03 7.62
C LYS A 128 12.07 0.28 8.56
N ASN A 129 12.39 -0.98 8.86
CA ASN A 129 11.53 -1.83 9.68
C ASN A 129 11.42 -1.31 11.12
N ARG A 130 12.53 -0.86 11.71
CA ARG A 130 12.54 -0.22 13.03
C ARG A 130 11.65 1.03 13.05
N HIS A 131 11.77 1.88 12.03
CA HIS A 131 10.95 3.08 11.89
C HIS A 131 9.45 2.74 11.79
N PHE A 132 9.08 1.77 10.95
CA PHE A 132 7.68 1.36 10.77
C PHE A 132 7.07 0.71 12.03
N LEU A 133 7.90 0.16 12.92
CA LEU A 133 7.48 -0.33 14.24
C LEU A 133 7.38 0.79 15.30
N GLY A 134 7.64 2.05 14.94
CA GLY A 134 7.65 3.19 15.88
C GLY A 134 8.90 3.26 16.74
N GLY A 135 9.95 2.52 16.40
CA GLY A 135 11.24 2.60 17.08
C GLY A 135 11.97 3.93 16.80
N VAL A 136 12.73 4.39 17.78
CA VAL A 136 13.53 5.61 17.62
C VAL A 136 14.69 5.35 16.67
N VAL A 137 14.78 6.17 15.62
CA VAL A 137 15.90 6.22 14.68
C VAL A 137 16.40 7.65 14.64
N ASP A 138 17.72 7.83 14.73
CA ASP A 138 18.36 9.13 14.58
C ASP A 138 18.03 9.74 13.22
N ASP A 139 17.74 11.05 13.19
CA ASP A 139 17.25 11.74 12.00
C ASP A 139 18.30 11.80 10.89
N ASP A 140 19.55 12.03 11.22
CA ASP A 140 20.64 12.14 10.23
C ASP A 140 20.91 10.76 9.63
N ILE A 141 20.92 9.71 10.46
CA ILE A 141 21.08 8.32 10.02
C ILE A 141 19.91 7.92 9.12
N PHE A 142 18.66 8.18 9.56
CA PHE A 142 17.48 7.87 8.75
C PHE A 142 17.53 8.55 7.39
N ASN A 143 17.79 9.87 7.39
CA ASN A 143 17.85 10.67 6.18
C ASN A 143 18.96 10.21 5.22
N GLN A 144 20.12 9.83 5.75
CA GLN A 144 21.22 9.30 4.94
C GLN A 144 20.78 8.01 4.22
N PHE A 145 20.26 7.02 4.94
CA PHE A 145 19.85 5.74 4.35
C PHE A 145 18.66 5.90 3.40
N TYR A 146 17.64 6.68 3.80
CA TYR A 146 16.50 6.97 2.95
C TYR A 146 16.93 7.60 1.62
N ASN A 147 17.79 8.62 1.64
CA ASN A 147 18.28 9.28 0.43
C ASN A 147 19.12 8.33 -0.43
N THR A 148 20.03 7.56 0.17
CA THR A 148 20.88 6.61 -0.55
C THR A 148 20.03 5.61 -1.30
N TYR A 149 19.00 5.07 -0.64
CA TYR A 149 18.08 4.12 -1.26
C TYR A 149 17.23 4.78 -2.35
N HIS A 150 16.56 5.90 -2.04
CA HIS A 150 15.66 6.57 -2.98
C HIS A 150 16.36 7.16 -4.20
N ASN A 151 17.65 7.50 -4.11
CA ASN A 151 18.44 7.98 -5.25
C ASN A 151 18.60 6.94 -6.37
N GLN A 152 18.30 5.67 -6.12
CA GLN A 152 18.31 4.60 -7.14
C GLN A 152 17.12 4.69 -8.10
N PHE A 153 16.09 5.51 -7.78
CA PHE A 153 14.83 5.55 -8.49
C PHE A 153 14.56 6.92 -9.11
N GLU A 154 13.70 6.91 -10.12
CA GLU A 154 13.12 8.09 -10.76
C GLU A 154 11.60 7.97 -10.72
N GLU A 155 10.92 9.02 -10.26
CA GLU A 155 9.47 9.11 -10.28
C GLU A 155 8.95 9.17 -11.70
N THR A 156 7.89 8.41 -12.00
CA THR A 156 7.27 8.37 -13.33
C THR A 156 5.82 8.83 -13.31
N ILE A 157 5.00 8.29 -12.40
CA ILE A 157 3.58 8.58 -12.32
C ILE A 157 3.21 8.85 -10.87
N LYS A 158 2.50 9.95 -10.62
CA LYS A 158 1.89 10.26 -9.31
C LYS A 158 0.38 10.05 -9.40
N ILE A 159 -0.12 9.12 -8.60
CA ILE A 159 -1.54 8.79 -8.52
C ILE A 159 -2.10 9.40 -7.24
N LYS A 160 -3.03 10.36 -7.39
CA LYS A 160 -3.62 11.04 -6.24
C LYS A 160 -4.46 10.10 -5.38
N ASN A 161 -4.37 10.25 -4.07
CA ASN A 161 -5.32 9.71 -3.12
C ASN A 161 -6.66 10.43 -3.31
N ILE A 162 -7.61 9.75 -3.89
CA ILE A 162 -8.99 10.23 -4.03
C ILE A 162 -9.89 9.22 -3.32
N TYR A 163 -10.74 9.72 -2.43
CA TYR A 163 -11.70 8.90 -1.70
C TYR A 163 -12.46 7.95 -2.62
N ASN A 164 -12.52 6.67 -2.26
CA ASN A 164 -13.17 5.61 -3.02
C ASN A 164 -12.56 5.32 -4.40
N ARG A 165 -11.26 5.63 -4.59
CA ARG A 165 -10.51 5.25 -5.79
C ARG A 165 -9.81 3.91 -5.58
N LEU A 166 -9.92 3.02 -6.57
CA LEU A 166 -9.07 1.86 -6.73
C LEU A 166 -7.82 2.24 -7.54
N VAL A 167 -6.66 1.82 -7.06
CA VAL A 167 -5.40 1.77 -7.82
C VAL A 167 -4.95 0.32 -7.87
N LEU A 168 -4.52 -0.12 -9.04
CA LEU A 168 -4.08 -1.48 -9.28
C LEU A 168 -2.81 -1.46 -10.13
N PHE A 169 -1.84 -2.29 -9.78
CA PHE A 169 -0.55 -2.41 -10.47
C PHE A 169 -0.01 -3.83 -10.39
N ASN A 170 0.93 -4.11 -11.27
CA ASN A 170 1.60 -5.41 -11.38
C ASN A 170 2.59 -5.62 -10.22
N ASN A 171 2.98 -6.88 -9.98
CA ASN A 171 3.92 -7.26 -8.93
C ASN A 171 5.31 -6.61 -9.07
N ASP A 172 5.79 -6.42 -10.30
CA ASP A 172 7.10 -5.83 -10.60
C ASP A 172 7.09 -4.29 -10.63
N THR A 173 5.94 -3.67 -10.41
CA THR A 173 5.82 -2.22 -10.37
C THR A 173 6.48 -1.66 -9.13
N LEU A 174 7.54 -0.89 -9.32
CA LEU A 174 8.16 -0.12 -8.25
C LEU A 174 7.24 1.02 -7.82
N HIS A 175 6.86 1.03 -6.55
CA HIS A 175 5.93 2.03 -6.03
C HIS A 175 6.20 2.36 -4.57
N SER A 176 5.71 3.53 -4.16
CA SER A 176 5.63 3.90 -2.74
C SER A 176 4.49 4.88 -2.48
N VAL A 177 4.16 5.06 -1.21
CA VAL A 177 3.37 6.22 -0.76
C VAL A 177 4.29 7.43 -0.75
N GLN A 178 3.89 8.54 -1.36
CA GLN A 178 4.71 9.76 -1.40
C GLN A 178 4.86 10.36 0.00
N THR A 179 3.73 10.54 0.71
CA THR A 179 3.70 10.89 2.13
C THR A 179 2.49 10.27 2.81
N TYR A 180 2.58 10.01 4.12
CA TYR A 180 1.45 9.55 4.91
C TYR A 180 0.52 10.70 5.36
N GLY A 181 0.88 11.96 5.05
CA GLY A 181 0.06 13.14 5.35
C GLY A 181 0.21 13.64 6.79
N THR A 182 -0.78 14.39 7.24
CA THR A 182 -0.87 14.95 8.61
C THR A 182 -2.00 14.32 9.43
N LYS A 183 -2.77 13.40 8.83
CA LYS A 183 -3.93 12.72 9.42
C LYS A 183 -3.83 11.22 9.22
N GLU A 184 -4.62 10.45 10.00
CA GLU A 184 -4.74 9.01 9.78
C GLU A 184 -5.15 8.72 8.33
N ARG A 185 -4.34 7.91 7.66
CA ARG A 185 -4.60 7.41 6.31
C ARG A 185 -5.25 6.03 6.40
N LEU A 186 -6.50 5.93 5.93
CA LEU A 186 -7.25 4.67 5.85
C LEU A 186 -7.26 4.14 4.42
N THR A 187 -6.93 2.87 4.25
CA THR A 187 -6.92 2.17 2.96
C THR A 187 -7.33 0.72 3.09
N ILE A 188 -7.65 0.09 1.96
CA ILE A 188 -7.73 -1.36 1.81
C ILE A 188 -6.64 -1.78 0.83
N PRO A 189 -5.45 -2.20 1.27
CA PRO A 189 -4.48 -2.89 0.43
C PRO A 189 -5.01 -4.30 0.12
N PHE A 190 -4.77 -4.73 -1.11
CA PHE A 190 -5.13 -6.08 -1.58
C PHE A 190 -4.03 -6.65 -2.46
N PHE A 191 -3.83 -7.96 -2.37
CA PHE A 191 -2.80 -8.69 -3.09
C PHE A 191 -3.39 -9.98 -3.66
N ASN A 192 -3.27 -10.18 -4.98
CA ASN A 192 -3.67 -11.44 -5.60
C ASN A 192 -2.54 -12.46 -5.43
N THR A 193 -2.79 -13.48 -4.66
CA THR A 193 -1.80 -14.54 -4.37
C THR A 193 -1.90 -15.72 -5.33
N ASN A 194 -3.09 -15.93 -5.92
CA ASN A 194 -3.30 -16.97 -6.92
C ASN A 194 -4.51 -16.64 -7.80
N ILE A 195 -4.42 -17.01 -9.08
CA ILE A 195 -5.51 -16.92 -10.04
C ILE A 195 -5.40 -18.04 -11.07
N SER A 196 -6.52 -18.69 -11.41
CA SER A 196 -6.55 -19.82 -12.36
C SER A 196 -6.40 -19.39 -13.82
N ASN A 197 -6.52 -18.12 -14.12
CA ASN A 197 -6.40 -17.55 -15.45
C ASN A 197 -4.97 -17.05 -15.71
N LYS A 198 -4.65 -16.81 -17.00
CA LYS A 198 -3.43 -16.10 -17.37
C LYS A 198 -3.45 -14.70 -16.74
N LEU A 199 -2.34 -14.28 -16.17
CA LEU A 199 -2.22 -12.95 -15.54
C LEU A 199 -2.63 -11.84 -16.51
N PRO A 200 -3.32 -10.80 -16.01
CA PRO A 200 -3.72 -9.67 -16.84
C PRO A 200 -2.48 -8.95 -17.37
N PRO A 201 -2.50 -8.49 -18.61
CA PRO A 201 -1.43 -7.68 -19.18
C PRO A 201 -1.52 -6.25 -18.64
N LEU A 202 -1.14 -6.05 -17.37
CA LEU A 202 -1.14 -4.72 -16.75
C LEU A 202 0.00 -3.83 -17.25
N TYR A 203 0.97 -4.44 -17.96
CA TYR A 203 2.06 -3.75 -18.66
C TYR A 203 2.36 -4.43 -19.99
N ARG A 204 2.42 -3.64 -21.01
CA ARG A 204 3.16 -3.88 -22.26
C ARG A 204 3.91 -2.62 -22.64
#